data_86a23db8cb3c98f78acdc117ea904808
#
_entry.id   86a23db8cb3c98f78acdc117ea904808
#
_cell.length_a   1.000
_cell.length_b   1.000
_cell.length_c   1.000
_cell.angle_alpha   90.00
_cell.angle_beta   90.00
_cell.angle_gamma   90.00
#
_symmetry.space_group_name_H-M   'P 1'
#
loop_
_entity.id
_entity.type
_entity.pdbx_description
1 polymer ?
#
loop_
_entity_poly.entity_id
_entity_poly.type
_entity_poly.pdbx_seq_one_letter_code
_entity_poly.pdbx_strand_id
1 'polypeptide(L)'
;MNPRLIYALLALLAGCATPSVAPPAGAPPAGTGPAPDPLRPGQPAPTALAAEVRWMQALFDGTPVQIVAEADGAMRVDVPMVYAFDEKSAAPKPPLRAVMDKVATSMGRQASSKVQIATPGPAARSAAMRSYLANRGVIALRVAVAPQPAAEWVTLRVVPGPTAIERLDDQSLPPPTGAFPASRAPSRAAP
;
A
#
# COMPACT_ATOMS: atom_id res chain seq x y z
N MET A 1 36.15 -29.42 -3.81
CA MET A 1 35.59 -28.46 -4.77
C MET A 1 36.08 -28.87 -6.14
N ASN A 2 35.19 -29.41 -6.99
CA ASN A 2 35.55 -29.98 -8.29
C ASN A 2 35.49 -28.90 -9.40
N PRO A 3 36.64 -28.59 -10.05
CA PRO A 3 36.68 -27.51 -11.07
C PRO A 3 36.09 -27.91 -12.43
N ARG A 4 35.45 -29.06 -12.56
CA ARG A 4 34.95 -29.60 -13.86
C ARG A 4 33.50 -29.25 -14.19
N LEU A 5 32.80 -28.52 -13.31
CA LEU A 5 31.36 -28.13 -13.51
C LEU A 5 31.15 -26.71 -14.06
N ILE A 6 32.23 -25.96 -14.34
CA ILE A 6 32.15 -24.55 -14.76
C ILE A 6 32.12 -24.39 -16.31
N TYR A 7 32.41 -25.44 -17.07
CA TYR A 7 32.54 -25.33 -18.55
C TYR A 7 31.31 -25.76 -19.36
N ALA A 8 30.17 -26.12 -18.71
CA ALA A 8 28.98 -26.60 -19.40
C ALA A 8 27.88 -25.55 -19.64
N LEU A 9 28.11 -24.28 -19.29
CA LEU A 9 27.03 -23.25 -19.34
C LEU A 9 27.27 -22.12 -20.35
N LEU A 10 28.17 -22.29 -21.32
CA LEU A 10 28.59 -21.19 -22.21
C LEU A 10 28.33 -21.45 -23.71
N ALA A 11 27.38 -22.32 -24.06
CA ALA A 11 27.13 -22.67 -25.45
C ALA A 11 25.64 -22.70 -25.83
N LEU A 12 24.83 -21.68 -25.50
CA LEU A 12 23.43 -21.59 -25.94
C LEU A 12 22.95 -20.13 -26.14
N LEU A 13 23.77 -19.31 -26.78
CA LEU A 13 23.41 -17.95 -27.20
C LEU A 13 23.68 -17.79 -28.70
N ALA A 14 22.93 -18.55 -29.52
CA ALA A 14 22.91 -18.30 -30.96
C ALA A 14 21.50 -18.55 -31.49
N GLY A 15 20.83 -17.49 -31.94
CA GLY A 15 19.77 -17.59 -32.95
C GLY A 15 18.36 -17.29 -32.50
N CYS A 16 18.00 -16.03 -32.28
CA CYS A 16 16.65 -15.55 -32.53
C CYS A 16 16.69 -14.61 -33.78
N ALA A 17 16.69 -15.18 -34.95
CA ALA A 17 16.27 -14.48 -36.17
C ALA A 17 14.74 -14.32 -36.07
N THR A 18 14.24 -13.11 -35.81
CA THR A 18 12.82 -12.79 -35.90
C THR A 18 12.41 -12.78 -37.37
N PRO A 19 11.48 -13.65 -37.83
CA PRO A 19 10.86 -13.47 -39.13
C PRO A 19 10.02 -12.20 -39.09
N SER A 20 10.34 -11.24 -39.94
CA SER A 20 9.51 -10.07 -40.20
C SER A 20 8.23 -10.55 -40.89
N VAL A 21 7.18 -10.81 -40.14
CA VAL A 21 5.84 -11.09 -40.66
C VAL A 21 5.23 -9.73 -41.03
N ALA A 22 5.07 -9.51 -42.33
CA ALA A 22 4.28 -8.40 -42.84
C ALA A 22 2.86 -8.48 -42.26
N PRO A 23 2.28 -7.36 -41.80
CA PRO A 23 0.93 -7.36 -41.23
C PRO A 23 -0.05 -7.76 -42.32
N PRO A 24 -0.99 -8.68 -42.06
CA PRO A 24 -2.06 -9.01 -43.01
C PRO A 24 -2.92 -7.75 -43.22
N ALA A 25 -3.07 -7.33 -44.47
CA ALA A 25 -4.02 -6.31 -44.85
C ALA A 25 -5.43 -6.84 -44.54
N GLY A 26 -6.04 -6.37 -43.46
CA GLY A 26 -7.35 -6.82 -43.01
C GLY A 26 -7.51 -6.84 -41.48
N ALA A 27 -6.74 -6.03 -40.73
CA ALA A 27 -7.03 -5.86 -39.31
C ALA A 27 -8.44 -5.29 -39.17
N PRO A 28 -9.38 -5.97 -38.47
CA PRO A 28 -10.65 -5.36 -38.11
C PRO A 28 -10.38 -4.08 -37.36
N PRO A 29 -11.25 -3.03 -37.47
CA PRO A 29 -11.07 -1.80 -36.74
C PRO A 29 -10.93 -2.16 -35.26
N ALA A 30 -9.93 -1.57 -34.60
CA ALA A 30 -9.66 -1.75 -33.19
C ALA A 30 -10.98 -1.68 -32.45
N GLY A 31 -11.43 -2.83 -31.91
CA GLY A 31 -12.69 -2.94 -31.23
C GLY A 31 -12.70 -1.90 -30.15
N THR A 32 -13.65 -0.98 -30.22
CA THR A 32 -14.00 -0.11 -29.12
C THR A 32 -14.31 -1.04 -27.96
N GLY A 33 -13.31 -1.30 -27.10
CA GLY A 33 -13.54 -2.02 -25.85
C GLY A 33 -14.73 -1.34 -25.18
N PRO A 34 -15.58 -2.07 -24.46
CA PRO A 34 -16.72 -1.48 -23.78
C PRO A 34 -16.18 -0.28 -23.00
N ALA A 35 -16.72 0.91 -23.31
CA ALA A 35 -16.42 2.10 -22.54
C ALA A 35 -16.63 1.76 -21.06
N PRO A 36 -15.73 2.19 -20.16
CA PRO A 36 -15.92 1.94 -18.74
C PRO A 36 -17.33 2.42 -18.37
N ASP A 37 -18.12 1.51 -17.82
CA ASP A 37 -19.51 1.76 -17.44
C ASP A 37 -19.55 3.06 -16.61
N PRO A 38 -20.35 4.05 -16.99
CA PRO A 38 -20.46 5.27 -16.21
C PRO A 38 -20.86 4.87 -14.79
N LEU A 39 -20.08 5.30 -13.79
CA LEU A 39 -20.34 5.02 -12.38
C LEU A 39 -21.82 5.22 -12.08
N ARG A 40 -22.49 4.16 -11.67
CA ARG A 40 -23.92 4.23 -11.30
C ARG A 40 -24.06 5.26 -10.17
N PRO A 41 -25.05 6.16 -10.23
CA PRO A 41 -25.30 7.11 -9.13
C PRO A 41 -25.42 6.33 -7.81
N GLY A 42 -24.58 6.65 -6.83
CA GLY A 42 -24.53 5.97 -5.54
C GLY A 42 -23.43 4.89 -5.41
N GLN A 43 -22.67 4.59 -6.45
CA GLN A 43 -21.49 3.72 -6.31
C GLN A 43 -20.33 4.58 -5.81
N PRO A 44 -19.74 4.27 -4.63
CA PRO A 44 -18.61 5.02 -4.14
C PRO A 44 -17.47 4.93 -5.16
N ALA A 45 -16.81 6.06 -5.42
CA ALA A 45 -15.65 6.08 -6.30
C ALA A 45 -14.64 5.00 -5.85
N PRO A 46 -14.03 4.24 -6.79
CA PRO A 46 -13.06 3.23 -6.43
C PRO A 46 -11.94 3.88 -5.63
N THR A 47 -11.78 3.44 -4.38
CA THR A 47 -10.72 3.96 -3.52
C THR A 47 -9.35 3.65 -4.12
N ALA A 48 -8.36 4.47 -3.81
CA ALA A 48 -6.98 4.25 -4.27
C ALA A 48 -6.46 2.84 -3.95
N LEU A 49 -6.97 2.22 -2.89
CA LEU A 49 -6.62 0.85 -2.47
C LEU A 49 -7.48 -0.25 -3.12
N ALA A 50 -8.57 0.08 -3.81
CA ALA A 50 -9.44 -0.95 -4.41
C ALA A 50 -8.72 -1.83 -5.45
N ALA A 51 -7.80 -1.24 -6.22
CA ALA A 51 -6.95 -2.00 -7.14
C ALA A 51 -5.95 -2.88 -6.40
N GLU A 52 -5.38 -2.38 -5.30
CA GLU A 52 -4.45 -3.12 -4.45
C GLU A 52 -5.13 -4.31 -3.75
N VAL A 53 -6.36 -4.12 -3.27
CA VAL A 53 -7.17 -5.22 -2.70
C VAL A 53 -7.33 -6.35 -3.70
N ARG A 54 -7.80 -6.04 -4.93
CA ARG A 54 -7.99 -7.05 -5.98
C ARG A 54 -6.68 -7.74 -6.36
N TRP A 55 -5.60 -6.98 -6.46
CA TRP A 55 -4.27 -7.55 -6.74
C TRP A 55 -3.81 -8.50 -5.63
N MET A 56 -3.96 -8.10 -4.38
CA MET A 56 -3.61 -8.93 -3.23
C MET A 56 -4.50 -10.18 -3.14
N GLN A 57 -5.82 -10.03 -3.36
CA GLN A 57 -6.75 -11.17 -3.37
C GLN A 57 -6.35 -12.21 -4.41
N ALA A 58 -6.07 -11.78 -5.65
CA ALA A 58 -5.62 -12.69 -6.70
C ALA A 58 -4.28 -13.37 -6.38
N LEU A 59 -3.38 -12.67 -5.67
CA LEU A 59 -2.07 -13.21 -5.32
C LEU A 59 -2.11 -14.27 -4.21
N PHE A 60 -3.04 -14.10 -3.26
CA PHE A 60 -3.20 -15.00 -2.11
C PHE A 60 -4.44 -15.91 -2.22
N ASP A 61 -5.01 -16.01 -3.43
CA ASP A 61 -6.11 -16.93 -3.68
C ASP A 61 -5.71 -18.38 -3.34
N GLY A 62 -6.62 -19.13 -2.73
CA GLY A 62 -6.37 -20.48 -2.26
C GLY A 62 -5.46 -20.59 -1.03
N THR A 63 -4.99 -19.48 -0.46
CA THR A 63 -4.25 -19.47 0.81
C THR A 63 -5.15 -19.15 2.00
N PRO A 64 -4.74 -19.45 3.25
CA PRO A 64 -5.52 -19.08 4.43
C PRO A 64 -5.48 -17.58 4.79
N VAL A 65 -4.80 -16.75 3.99
CA VAL A 65 -4.74 -15.29 4.18
C VAL A 65 -6.05 -14.67 3.72
N GLN A 66 -6.65 -13.83 4.55
CA GLN A 66 -7.88 -13.11 4.20
C GLN A 66 -7.55 -11.66 3.85
N ILE A 67 -8.09 -11.19 2.72
CA ILE A 67 -7.90 -9.81 2.26
C ILE A 67 -9.26 -9.20 2.00
N VAL A 68 -9.56 -8.13 2.74
CA VAL A 68 -10.87 -7.49 2.76
C VAL A 68 -10.74 -6.00 2.49
N ALA A 69 -11.59 -5.48 1.60
CA ALA A 69 -11.82 -4.05 1.50
C ALA A 69 -12.76 -3.60 2.62
N GLU A 70 -12.37 -2.59 3.38
CA GLU A 70 -13.21 -2.02 4.43
C GLU A 70 -14.02 -0.82 3.91
N ALA A 71 -15.11 -0.50 4.60
CA ALA A 71 -16.03 0.56 4.18
C ALA A 71 -15.38 1.96 4.13
N ASP A 72 -14.34 2.19 4.93
CA ASP A 72 -13.54 3.43 4.93
C ASP A 72 -12.46 3.47 3.85
N GLY A 73 -12.47 2.49 2.94
CA GLY A 73 -11.50 2.37 1.86
C GLY A 73 -10.16 1.77 2.29
N ALA A 74 -10.02 1.33 3.52
CA ALA A 74 -8.84 0.62 3.97
C ALA A 74 -8.79 -0.81 3.42
N MET A 75 -7.61 -1.37 3.33
CA MET A 75 -7.37 -2.77 3.02
C MET A 75 -6.95 -3.49 4.30
N ARG A 76 -7.70 -4.49 4.70
CA ARG A 76 -7.34 -5.37 5.82
C ARG A 76 -6.80 -6.69 5.30
N VAL A 77 -5.69 -7.13 5.87
CA VAL A 77 -5.03 -8.40 5.56
C VAL A 77 -4.87 -9.17 6.86
N ASP A 78 -5.55 -10.30 6.98
CA ASP A 78 -5.52 -11.15 8.16
C ASP A 78 -4.75 -12.44 7.86
N VAL A 79 -3.77 -12.75 8.70
CA VAL A 79 -2.94 -13.96 8.60
C VAL A 79 -3.15 -14.79 9.86
N PRO A 80 -3.58 -16.08 9.75
CA PRO A 80 -3.73 -16.91 10.93
C PRO A 80 -2.42 -17.05 11.70
N MET A 81 -2.49 -17.01 13.04
CA MET A 81 -1.31 -17.06 13.92
C MET A 81 -0.40 -18.23 13.65
N VAL A 82 -0.96 -19.40 13.33
CA VAL A 82 -0.20 -20.62 13.03
C VAL A 82 0.76 -20.46 11.85
N TYR A 83 0.43 -19.58 10.89
CA TYR A 83 1.28 -19.24 9.75
C TYR A 83 2.12 -17.98 9.97
N ALA A 84 1.82 -17.22 11.02
CA ALA A 84 2.47 -15.94 11.29
C ALA A 84 3.70 -16.06 12.18
N PHE A 85 3.58 -16.78 13.31
CA PHE A 85 4.63 -16.91 14.31
C PHE A 85 4.68 -18.32 14.91
N ASP A 86 5.84 -18.69 15.43
CA ASP A 86 5.94 -19.81 16.37
C ASP A 86 5.54 -19.34 17.77
N GLU A 87 5.06 -20.28 18.60
CA GLU A 87 4.53 -19.94 19.93
C GLU A 87 5.51 -19.12 20.79
N LYS A 88 6.78 -19.50 20.78
CA LYS A 88 7.84 -18.90 21.61
C LYS A 88 8.72 -17.92 20.85
N SER A 89 8.39 -17.60 19.59
CA SER A 89 9.20 -16.73 18.73
C SER A 89 8.50 -15.41 18.42
N ALA A 90 9.27 -14.34 18.39
CA ALA A 90 8.83 -13.06 17.83
C ALA A 90 9.23 -12.90 16.36
N ALA A 91 10.00 -13.82 15.79
CA ALA A 91 10.40 -13.75 14.39
C ALA A 91 9.24 -14.16 13.47
N PRO A 92 8.88 -13.33 12.46
CA PRO A 92 7.85 -13.68 11.50
C PRO A 92 8.22 -14.90 10.68
N LYS A 93 7.29 -15.85 10.52
CA LYS A 93 7.42 -17.00 9.63
C LYS A 93 7.49 -16.61 8.16
N PRO A 94 8.00 -17.46 7.26
CA PRO A 94 8.04 -17.19 5.83
C PRO A 94 6.70 -16.77 5.21
N PRO A 95 5.53 -17.38 5.54
CA PRO A 95 4.25 -16.93 5.00
C PRO A 95 3.90 -15.50 5.40
N LEU A 96 4.07 -15.10 6.67
CA LEU A 96 3.83 -13.73 7.10
C LEU A 96 4.82 -12.75 6.43
N ARG A 97 6.08 -13.14 6.25
CA ARG A 97 7.07 -12.31 5.53
C ARG A 97 6.64 -12.08 4.09
N ALA A 98 6.15 -13.12 3.39
CA ALA A 98 5.64 -12.98 2.03
C ALA A 98 4.46 -11.99 1.95
N VAL A 99 3.53 -12.02 2.90
CA VAL A 99 2.44 -11.05 3.02
C VAL A 99 2.99 -9.64 3.24
N MET A 100 3.90 -9.47 4.20
CA MET A 100 4.51 -8.16 4.49
C MET A 100 5.29 -7.58 3.30
N ASP A 101 5.94 -8.42 2.48
CA ASP A 101 6.61 -7.99 1.24
C ASP A 101 5.61 -7.38 0.25
N LYS A 102 4.43 -7.98 0.12
CA LYS A 102 3.38 -7.47 -0.77
C LYS A 102 2.70 -6.23 -0.22
N VAL A 103 2.48 -6.17 1.10
CA VAL A 103 2.01 -4.94 1.77
C VAL A 103 3.02 -3.80 1.57
N ALA A 104 4.32 -4.04 1.74
CA ALA A 104 5.36 -3.03 1.50
C ALA A 104 5.36 -2.55 0.03
N THR A 105 5.18 -3.47 -0.93
CA THR A 105 5.05 -3.13 -2.36
C THR A 105 3.82 -2.26 -2.62
N SER A 106 2.66 -2.60 -2.04
CA SER A 106 1.44 -1.80 -2.13
C SER A 106 1.64 -0.41 -1.53
N MET A 107 2.25 -0.31 -0.35
CA MET A 107 2.59 0.96 0.29
C MET A 107 3.57 1.81 -0.52
N GLY A 108 4.45 1.19 -1.30
CA GLY A 108 5.34 1.88 -2.23
C GLY A 108 4.57 2.58 -3.36
N ARG A 109 3.50 1.95 -3.87
CA ARG A 109 2.61 2.54 -4.88
C ARG A 109 1.68 3.61 -4.29
N GLN A 110 1.36 3.50 -3.00
CA GLN A 110 0.44 4.37 -2.26
C GLN A 110 1.21 5.22 -1.25
N ALA A 111 1.90 6.25 -1.72
CA ALA A 111 2.86 7.03 -0.93
C ALA A 111 2.26 7.68 0.33
N SER A 112 0.97 8.04 0.33
CA SER A 112 0.29 8.65 1.47
C SER A 112 -0.31 7.64 2.47
N SER A 113 -0.43 6.34 2.11
CA SER A 113 -1.04 5.32 2.97
C SER A 113 -0.22 5.05 4.24
N LYS A 114 -0.89 4.58 5.28
CA LYS A 114 -0.29 4.11 6.53
C LYS A 114 -0.67 2.65 6.76
N VAL A 115 0.17 1.90 7.47
CA VAL A 115 -0.16 0.54 7.89
C VAL A 115 -0.26 0.47 9.40
N GLN A 116 -1.33 -0.13 9.89
CA GLN A 116 -1.55 -0.46 11.28
C GLN A 116 -1.31 -1.95 11.46
N ILE A 117 -0.46 -2.30 12.43
CA ILE A 117 -0.12 -3.69 12.76
C ILE A 117 -0.83 -4.04 14.05
N ALA A 118 -1.62 -5.09 14.04
CA ALA A 118 -2.21 -5.66 15.22
C ALA A 118 -1.81 -7.14 15.30
N THR A 119 -1.15 -7.54 16.37
CA THR A 119 -0.66 -8.91 16.57
C THR A 119 -0.87 -9.36 17.99
N PRO A 120 -1.43 -10.57 18.20
CA PRO A 120 -1.56 -11.15 19.52
C PRO A 120 -0.20 -11.48 20.14
N GLY A 121 -0.15 -11.47 21.46
CA GLY A 121 1.03 -11.88 22.24
C GLY A 121 2.01 -10.76 22.52
N PRO A 122 3.31 -11.06 22.68
CA PRO A 122 4.28 -10.11 23.18
C PRO A 122 4.55 -8.97 22.19
N ALA A 123 4.78 -7.75 22.72
CA ALA A 123 5.10 -6.56 21.93
C ALA A 123 6.32 -6.74 20.99
N ALA A 124 7.20 -7.70 21.29
CA ALA A 124 8.32 -8.05 20.45
C ALA A 124 7.90 -8.49 19.03
N ARG A 125 6.70 -9.08 18.85
CA ARG A 125 6.17 -9.48 17.54
C ARG A 125 5.85 -8.27 16.68
N SER A 126 5.12 -7.30 17.21
CA SER A 126 4.85 -6.05 16.48
C SER A 126 6.13 -5.26 16.20
N ALA A 127 7.09 -5.25 17.12
CA ALA A 127 8.39 -4.64 16.89
C ALA A 127 9.16 -5.32 15.74
N ALA A 128 9.16 -6.66 15.69
CA ALA A 128 9.79 -7.41 14.61
C ALA A 128 9.13 -7.14 13.25
N MET A 129 7.79 -7.05 13.20
CA MET A 129 7.06 -6.70 11.98
C MET A 129 7.38 -5.27 11.52
N ARG A 130 7.43 -4.29 12.44
CA ARG A 130 7.82 -2.91 12.12
C ARG A 130 9.23 -2.87 11.52
N SER A 131 10.19 -3.54 12.17
CA SER A 131 11.57 -3.62 11.68
C SER A 131 11.63 -4.28 10.30
N TYR A 132 10.86 -5.33 10.07
CA TYR A 132 10.78 -5.99 8.77
C TYR A 132 10.27 -5.06 7.67
N LEU A 133 9.15 -4.35 7.91
CA LEU A 133 8.59 -3.38 6.96
C LEU A 133 9.56 -2.22 6.71
N ALA A 134 10.25 -1.73 7.74
CA ALA A 134 11.28 -0.69 7.59
C ALA A 134 12.42 -1.16 6.68
N ASN A 135 12.89 -2.40 6.83
CA ASN A 135 13.90 -3.01 5.97
C ASN A 135 13.43 -3.18 4.51
N ARG A 136 12.11 -3.16 4.26
CA ARG A 136 11.49 -3.16 2.93
C ARG A 136 11.20 -1.74 2.39
N GLY A 137 11.71 -0.71 3.06
CA GLY A 137 11.60 0.67 2.62
C GLY A 137 10.34 1.40 3.10
N VAL A 138 9.54 0.80 3.99
CA VAL A 138 8.39 1.49 4.55
C VAL A 138 8.86 2.43 5.66
N ILE A 139 8.62 3.73 5.50
CA ILE A 139 9.02 4.74 6.48
C ILE A 139 8.35 4.48 7.83
N ALA A 140 9.12 4.52 8.92
CA ALA A 140 8.66 4.17 10.26
C ALA A 140 7.42 4.98 10.73
N LEU A 141 7.30 6.24 10.32
CA LEU A 141 6.13 7.09 10.62
C LEU A 141 4.83 6.62 9.95
N ARG A 142 4.93 5.77 8.95
CA ARG A 142 3.78 5.17 8.26
C ARG A 142 3.36 3.84 8.89
N VAL A 143 4.08 3.34 9.89
CA VAL A 143 3.80 2.07 10.55
C VAL A 143 3.36 2.34 11.99
N ALA A 144 2.10 2.11 12.28
CA ALA A 144 1.52 2.20 13.62
C ALA A 144 1.25 0.80 14.19
N VAL A 145 1.28 0.69 15.51
CA VAL A 145 0.81 -0.51 16.22
C VAL A 145 -0.58 -0.20 16.75
N ALA A 146 -1.56 -1.01 16.34
CA ALA A 146 -2.93 -0.91 16.81
C ALA A 146 -3.14 -1.75 18.07
N PRO A 147 -4.19 -1.48 18.87
CA PRO A 147 -4.64 -2.37 19.93
C PRO A 147 -4.85 -3.79 19.40
N GLN A 148 -4.68 -4.78 20.28
CA GLN A 148 -4.68 -6.19 19.91
C GLN A 148 -5.97 -6.62 19.18
N PRO A 149 -5.85 -7.39 18.09
CA PRO A 149 -6.97 -8.04 17.44
C PRO A 149 -7.43 -9.27 18.23
N ALA A 150 -8.42 -9.98 17.67
CA ALA A 150 -8.77 -11.32 18.13
C ALA A 150 -7.52 -12.23 18.16
N ALA A 151 -7.43 -13.11 19.17
CA ALA A 151 -6.22 -13.86 19.52
C ALA A 151 -5.67 -14.79 18.39
N GLU A 152 -6.43 -15.05 17.35
CA GLU A 152 -6.12 -16.04 16.32
C GLU A 152 -5.50 -15.46 15.04
N TRP A 153 -5.47 -14.12 14.91
CA TRP A 153 -5.08 -13.45 13.67
C TRP A 153 -4.01 -12.39 13.89
N VAL A 154 -3.10 -12.30 12.96
CA VAL A 154 -2.26 -11.12 12.77
C VAL A 154 -2.91 -10.27 11.69
N THR A 155 -3.22 -9.02 12.02
CA THR A 155 -3.88 -8.09 11.12
C THR A 155 -2.93 -6.99 10.67
N LEU A 156 -2.85 -6.78 9.37
CA LEU A 156 -2.23 -5.60 8.75
C LEU A 156 -3.33 -4.80 8.07
N ARG A 157 -3.58 -3.59 8.55
CA ARG A 157 -4.58 -2.69 7.99
C ARG A 157 -3.90 -1.53 7.29
N VAL A 158 -4.01 -1.48 5.97
CA VAL A 158 -3.48 -0.38 5.15
C VAL A 158 -4.58 0.66 4.98
N VAL A 159 -4.36 1.82 5.56
CA VAL A 159 -5.32 2.94 5.54
C VAL A 159 -4.88 3.92 4.45
N PRO A 160 -5.76 4.36 3.55
CA PRO A 160 -5.44 5.39 2.59
C PRO A 160 -5.06 6.68 3.31
N GLY A 161 -4.11 7.40 2.78
CA GLY A 161 -3.84 8.76 3.28
C GLY A 161 -4.89 9.74 2.78
N PRO A 162 -4.93 10.95 3.36
CA PRO A 162 -5.85 11.98 2.90
C PRO A 162 -5.65 12.27 1.41
N THR A 163 -6.75 12.41 0.70
CA THR A 163 -6.74 12.81 -0.71
C THR A 163 -6.20 14.23 -0.85
N ALA A 164 -5.80 14.61 -2.07
CA ALA A 164 -5.34 15.98 -2.32
C ALA A 164 -6.42 17.02 -1.98
N ILE A 165 -7.69 16.67 -2.16
CA ILE A 165 -8.86 17.52 -1.87
C ILE A 165 -8.98 17.72 -0.35
N GLU A 166 -8.94 16.64 0.45
CA GLU A 166 -9.01 16.73 1.92
C GLU A 166 -7.85 17.54 2.52
N ARG A 167 -6.67 17.51 1.89
CA ARG A 167 -5.55 18.37 2.34
C ARG A 167 -5.75 19.83 2.06
N LEU A 168 -6.46 20.18 0.98
CA LEU A 168 -6.78 21.58 0.65
C LEU A 168 -7.80 22.16 1.63
N ASP A 169 -8.78 21.35 2.05
CA ASP A 169 -9.80 21.76 3.02
C ASP A 169 -9.19 21.98 4.42
N ASP A 170 -8.23 21.11 4.83
CA ASP A 170 -7.51 21.25 6.12
C ASP A 170 -6.50 22.44 6.12
N GLN A 171 -6.07 22.89 4.94
CA GLN A 171 -5.27 24.09 4.74
C GLN A 171 -6.12 25.37 4.54
N SER A 172 -7.44 25.29 4.73
CA SER A 172 -8.29 26.48 4.83
C SER A 172 -7.75 27.34 5.97
N LEU A 173 -6.99 28.36 5.59
CA LEU A 173 -6.33 29.30 6.47
C LEU A 173 -7.33 29.76 7.54
N PRO A 174 -6.95 29.81 8.83
CA PRO A 174 -7.78 30.47 9.82
C PRO A 174 -8.11 31.86 9.29
N PRO A 175 -9.34 32.32 9.44
CA PRO A 175 -9.73 33.65 8.96
C PRO A 175 -8.71 34.65 9.50
N PRO A 176 -8.24 35.61 8.70
CA PRO A 176 -7.23 36.54 9.14
C PRO A 176 -7.77 37.27 10.37
N THR A 177 -7.28 36.88 11.55
CA THR A 177 -7.50 37.62 12.79
C THR A 177 -6.64 38.87 12.73
N GLY A 178 -6.90 39.69 11.73
CA GLY A 178 -6.27 40.97 11.53
C GLY A 178 -7.20 42.07 12.06
N ALA A 179 -7.32 42.14 13.35
CA ALA A 179 -7.58 43.42 13.97
C ALA A 179 -6.26 44.25 13.77
N PHE A 180 -6.18 44.94 12.66
CA PHE A 180 -5.19 46.02 12.55
C PHE A 180 -5.42 46.95 13.74
N PRO A 181 -4.43 47.23 14.61
CA PRO A 181 -4.57 48.26 15.62
C PRO A 181 -4.80 49.58 14.88
N ALA A 182 -5.97 50.16 15.10
CA ALA A 182 -6.33 51.45 14.54
C ALA A 182 -5.18 52.44 14.83
N SER A 183 -4.57 52.93 13.75
CA SER A 183 -3.49 53.91 13.77
C SER A 183 -3.95 55.10 14.62
N ARG A 184 -3.39 55.25 15.81
CA ARG A 184 -3.65 56.37 16.71
C ARG A 184 -3.15 57.63 16.02
N ALA A 185 -4.07 58.43 15.55
CA ALA A 185 -3.78 59.75 14.97
C ALA A 185 -3.00 60.61 16.00
N PRO A 186 -1.95 61.31 15.61
CA PRO A 186 -1.22 62.20 16.53
C PRO A 186 -2.12 63.37 16.90
N SER A 187 -2.36 63.52 18.22
CA SER A 187 -3.06 64.66 18.81
C SER A 187 -2.23 65.92 18.56
N ARG A 188 -2.72 66.78 17.67
CA ARG A 188 -2.12 68.06 17.37
C ARG A 188 -2.39 69.01 18.54
N ALA A 189 -1.36 69.29 19.36
CA ALA A 189 -1.40 70.36 20.33
C ALA A 189 -1.47 71.71 19.60
N ALA A 190 -2.44 72.50 19.90
CA ALA A 190 -2.55 73.90 19.51
C ALA A 190 -2.09 74.81 20.64
N PRO A 191 -1.59 76.03 20.33
CA PRO A 191 -0.82 76.92 21.18
C PRO A 191 -1.63 77.53 22.35
#